data_3b937df1d6f896fca87b42fa49d0c315
#
_entry.id   3b937df1d6f896fca87b42fa49d0c315
#
_cell.length_a   1.000
_cell.length_b   1.000
_cell.length_c   1.000
_cell.angle_alpha   90.00
_cell.angle_beta   90.00
_cell.angle_gamma   90.00
#
_symmetry.space_group_name_H-M   'P 1'
#
loop_
_entity.id
_entity.type
_entity.pdbx_description
1 polymer ?
#
loop_
_entity_poly.entity_id
_entity_poly.type
_entity_poly.pdbx_seq_one_letter_code
_entity_poly.pdbx_strand_id
1 'polypeptide(L)'
;MEPTVKKKTIVQKLKKAETDVFEAAYRYYAILSAVNSLGLTERELQLVSFTAVKGNISYGNIREEFCEKYKSSPPTINNIISKLKKIGVLVKDGSKIKVNPVITLDFENDVVLEVKITSNG
;
A
#
# COMPACT_ATOMS: atom_id res chain seq x y z
N MET A 1 -9.74 21.45 36.52
CA MET A 1 -10.57 20.36 35.99
C MET A 1 -10.09 19.94 34.61
N GLU A 2 -9.90 18.69 34.47
CA GLU A 2 -9.42 18.16 33.21
C GLU A 2 -10.52 18.15 32.16
N PRO A 3 -10.23 18.65 30.95
CA PRO A 3 -11.23 18.59 29.89
C PRO A 3 -11.51 17.14 29.52
N THR A 4 -12.78 16.83 29.41
CA THR A 4 -13.19 15.53 28.98
C THR A 4 -13.03 15.43 27.45
N VAL A 5 -12.06 14.65 27.02
CA VAL A 5 -11.85 14.39 25.59
C VAL A 5 -12.67 13.16 25.22
N LYS A 6 -13.71 13.38 24.46
CA LYS A 6 -14.52 12.27 23.95
C LYS A 6 -13.91 11.78 22.63
N LYS A 7 -13.58 10.53 22.59
CA LYS A 7 -13.13 9.89 21.36
C LYS A 7 -14.32 9.31 20.62
N LYS A 8 -14.45 9.70 19.38
CA LYS A 8 -15.43 9.10 18.51
C LYS A 8 -14.71 8.11 17.60
N THR A 9 -15.15 6.88 17.62
CA THR A 9 -14.57 5.84 16.79
C THR A 9 -15.56 5.44 15.71
N ILE A 10 -15.09 5.46 14.47
CA ILE A 10 -15.85 4.99 13.33
C ILE A 10 -15.15 3.76 12.80
N VAL A 11 -15.85 2.64 12.76
CA VAL A 11 -15.30 1.39 12.25
C VAL A 11 -16.02 1.01 10.97
N GLN A 12 -15.25 0.82 9.91
CA GLN A 12 -15.76 0.30 8.66
C GLN A 12 -15.07 -1.02 8.36
N LYS A 13 -15.86 -2.02 8.06
CA LYS A 13 -15.34 -3.33 7.71
C LYS A 13 -15.30 -3.49 6.21
N LEU A 14 -14.14 -3.85 5.68
CA LEU A 14 -14.02 -4.27 4.30
C LEU A 14 -14.46 -5.72 4.22
N LYS A 15 -15.37 -6.00 3.30
CA LYS A 15 -15.89 -7.37 3.14
C LYS A 15 -14.86 -8.26 2.46
N LYS A 16 -14.07 -8.94 3.24
CA LYS A 16 -13.02 -9.82 2.73
C LYS A 16 -13.54 -10.98 1.88
N ALA A 17 -14.76 -11.43 2.18
CA ALA A 17 -15.35 -12.55 1.43
C ALA A 17 -15.55 -12.26 -0.05
N GLU A 18 -15.69 -10.98 -0.41
CA GLU A 18 -15.92 -10.54 -1.78
C GLU A 18 -14.70 -9.82 -2.37
N THR A 19 -13.62 -9.74 -1.59
CA THR A 19 -12.45 -8.95 -1.97
C THR A 19 -11.23 -9.84 -1.92
N ASP A 20 -10.50 -9.95 -3.03
CA ASP A 20 -9.27 -10.69 -3.02
C ASP A 20 -8.19 -9.91 -2.24
N VAL A 21 -7.08 -10.60 -1.98
CA VAL A 21 -5.99 -10.03 -1.16
C VAL A 21 -5.37 -8.80 -1.84
N PHE A 22 -5.32 -8.77 -3.16
CA PHE A 22 -4.76 -7.63 -3.90
C PHE A 22 -5.64 -6.40 -3.76
N GLU A 23 -6.95 -6.58 -3.79
CA GLU A 23 -7.87 -5.47 -3.63
C GLU A 23 -7.86 -4.94 -2.20
N ALA A 24 -7.77 -5.82 -1.21
CA ALA A 24 -7.63 -5.39 0.19
C ALA A 24 -6.36 -4.55 0.38
N ALA A 25 -5.25 -5.00 -0.18
CA ALA A 25 -4.00 -4.25 -0.14
C ALA A 25 -4.13 -2.90 -0.85
N TYR A 26 -4.78 -2.88 -2.01
CA TYR A 26 -5.01 -1.66 -2.78
C TYR A 26 -5.77 -0.63 -1.94
N ARG A 27 -6.85 -1.05 -1.30
CA ARG A 27 -7.65 -0.14 -0.47
C ARG A 27 -6.85 0.41 0.70
N TYR A 28 -6.05 -0.44 1.35
CA TYR A 28 -5.19 0.01 2.44
C TYR A 28 -4.20 1.07 1.97
N TYR A 29 -3.49 0.82 0.87
CA TYR A 29 -2.51 1.77 0.38
C TYR A 29 -3.14 3.04 -0.18
N ALA A 30 -4.35 2.95 -0.72
CA ALA A 30 -5.09 4.13 -1.16
C ALA A 30 -5.40 5.05 0.02
N ILE A 31 -5.84 4.47 1.13
CA ILE A 31 -6.11 5.25 2.35
C ILE A 31 -4.81 5.82 2.91
N LEU A 32 -3.77 5.01 2.98
CA LEU A 32 -2.47 5.45 3.47
C LEU A 32 -1.93 6.62 2.64
N SER A 33 -2.06 6.52 1.31
CA SER A 33 -1.64 7.59 0.40
C SER A 33 -2.41 8.87 0.66
N ALA A 34 -3.73 8.77 0.82
CA ALA A 34 -4.57 9.94 1.08
C ALA A 34 -4.22 10.59 2.41
N VAL A 35 -4.08 9.81 3.47
CA VAL A 35 -3.79 10.31 4.81
C VAL A 35 -2.41 10.99 4.88
N ASN A 36 -1.44 10.47 4.16
CA ASN A 36 -0.06 10.99 4.18
C ASN A 36 0.25 11.93 3.01
N SER A 37 -0.77 12.30 2.24
CA SER A 37 -0.62 13.22 1.10
C SER A 37 0.45 12.76 0.09
N LEU A 38 0.53 11.46 -0.15
CA LEU A 38 1.51 10.91 -1.09
C LEU A 38 1.11 11.13 -2.54
N GLY A 39 -0.18 11.26 -2.81
CA GLY A 39 -0.68 11.51 -4.15
C GLY A 39 -0.39 10.38 -5.14
N LEU A 40 -0.43 9.14 -4.68
CA LEU A 40 -0.16 8.01 -5.55
C LEU A 40 -1.28 7.83 -6.59
N THR A 41 -0.87 7.59 -7.83
CA THR A 41 -1.81 7.32 -8.92
C THR A 41 -2.37 5.90 -8.78
N GLU A 42 -3.44 5.62 -9.53
CA GLU A 42 -4.02 4.28 -9.57
C GLU A 42 -2.98 3.21 -9.92
N ARG A 43 -2.17 3.48 -10.93
CA ARG A 43 -1.14 2.53 -11.37
C ARG A 43 -0.07 2.32 -10.28
N GLU A 44 0.31 3.38 -9.59
CA GLU A 44 1.26 3.31 -8.49
C GLU A 44 0.69 2.52 -7.32
N LEU A 45 -0.58 2.73 -7.00
CA LEU A 45 -1.26 1.96 -5.95
C LEU A 45 -1.36 0.48 -6.31
N GLN A 46 -1.64 0.18 -7.57
CA GLN A 46 -1.66 -1.20 -8.06
C GLN A 46 -0.29 -1.88 -7.86
N LEU A 47 0.78 -1.17 -8.17
CA LEU A 47 2.12 -1.73 -8.05
C LEU A 47 2.51 -1.95 -6.60
N VAL A 48 2.23 -0.99 -5.71
CA VAL A 48 2.51 -1.14 -4.27
C VAL A 48 1.73 -2.32 -3.70
N SER A 49 0.45 -2.41 -4.01
CA SER A 49 -0.43 -3.50 -3.52
C SER A 49 0.07 -4.85 -3.98
N PHE A 50 0.38 -4.96 -5.26
CA PHE A 50 0.88 -6.20 -5.86
C PHE A 50 2.20 -6.61 -5.22
N THR A 51 3.11 -5.65 -5.04
CA THR A 51 4.41 -5.90 -4.42
C THR A 51 4.25 -6.37 -2.98
N ALA A 52 3.34 -5.76 -2.23
CA ALA A 52 3.09 -6.15 -0.84
C ALA A 52 2.59 -7.59 -0.74
N VAL A 53 1.68 -7.98 -1.62
CA VAL A 53 1.12 -9.33 -1.61
C VAL A 53 2.15 -10.37 -2.09
N LYS A 54 2.91 -10.05 -3.14
CA LYS A 54 3.91 -10.96 -3.69
C LYS A 54 5.21 -11.00 -2.89
N GLY A 55 5.47 -9.99 -2.09
CA GLY A 55 6.69 -9.89 -1.31
C GLY A 55 7.82 -9.10 -1.96
N ASN A 56 7.83 -8.98 -3.28
CA ASN A 56 8.82 -8.17 -4.00
C ASN A 56 8.36 -7.92 -5.44
N ILE A 57 9.07 -6.99 -6.12
CA ILE A 57 8.86 -6.67 -7.53
C ILE A 57 10.19 -6.72 -8.30
N SER A 58 11.12 -7.53 -7.81
CA SER A 58 12.50 -7.58 -8.37
C SER A 58 12.66 -8.58 -9.50
N TYR A 59 11.90 -9.65 -9.47
CA TYR A 59 12.10 -10.76 -10.42
C TYR A 59 11.31 -10.58 -11.70
N GLY A 60 11.87 -11.06 -12.82
CA GLY A 60 11.23 -10.93 -14.11
C GLY A 60 9.84 -11.54 -14.18
N ASN A 61 9.67 -12.75 -13.61
CA ASN A 61 8.39 -13.44 -13.63
C ASN A 61 7.31 -12.69 -12.81
N ILE A 62 7.69 -12.06 -11.71
CA ILE A 62 6.76 -11.26 -10.92
C ILE A 62 6.34 -10.01 -11.69
N ARG A 63 7.29 -9.37 -12.37
CA ARG A 63 6.99 -8.20 -13.22
C ARG A 63 6.11 -8.55 -14.41
N GLU A 64 6.35 -9.71 -15.02
CA GLU A 64 5.50 -10.20 -16.09
C GLU A 64 4.07 -10.44 -15.61
N GLU A 65 3.92 -11.03 -14.44
CA GLU A 65 2.62 -11.25 -13.83
C GLU A 65 1.87 -9.93 -13.57
N PHE A 66 2.59 -8.92 -13.10
CA PHE A 66 2.01 -7.58 -12.92
C PHE A 66 1.56 -7.00 -14.26
N CYS A 67 2.40 -7.10 -15.29
CA CYS A 67 2.06 -6.58 -16.62
C CYS A 67 0.80 -7.24 -17.17
N GLU A 68 0.66 -8.53 -17.00
CA GLU A 68 -0.52 -9.26 -17.44
C GLU A 68 -1.76 -8.85 -16.65
N LYS A 69 -1.64 -8.83 -15.32
CA LYS A 69 -2.77 -8.53 -14.44
C LYS A 69 -3.32 -7.12 -14.67
N TYR A 70 -2.46 -6.14 -14.83
CA TYR A 70 -2.84 -4.74 -14.89
C TYR A 70 -2.62 -4.11 -16.26
N LYS A 71 -2.26 -4.91 -17.26
CA LYS A 71 -2.02 -4.44 -18.64
C LYS A 71 -1.01 -3.30 -18.66
N SER A 72 0.14 -3.53 -18.06
CA SER A 72 1.23 -2.55 -18.00
C SER A 72 2.41 -3.00 -18.85
N SER A 73 3.50 -2.24 -18.82
CA SER A 73 4.70 -2.52 -19.59
C SER A 73 5.95 -2.38 -18.71
N PRO A 74 7.06 -3.05 -19.07
CA PRO A 74 8.31 -2.95 -18.30
C PRO A 74 8.81 -1.51 -18.10
N PRO A 75 8.81 -0.64 -19.11
CA PRO A 75 9.22 0.75 -18.89
C PRO A 75 8.37 1.48 -17.86
N THR A 76 7.05 1.24 -17.88
CA THR A 76 6.13 1.84 -16.92
C THR A 76 6.47 1.39 -15.50
N ILE A 77 6.71 0.07 -15.33
CA ILE A 77 7.09 -0.48 -14.02
C ILE A 77 8.38 0.17 -13.52
N ASN A 78 9.40 0.27 -14.37
CA ASN A 78 10.68 0.87 -13.99
C ASN A 78 10.52 2.31 -13.50
N ASN A 79 9.71 3.09 -14.20
CA ASN A 79 9.45 4.48 -13.83
C ASN A 79 8.74 4.59 -12.48
N ILE A 80 7.75 3.72 -12.25
CA ILE A 80 7.01 3.70 -10.99
C ILE A 80 7.92 3.30 -9.84
N ILE A 81 8.72 2.24 -10.03
CA ILE A 81 9.66 1.77 -9.00
C ILE A 81 10.63 2.89 -8.63
N SER A 82 11.19 3.59 -9.60
CA SER A 82 12.11 4.69 -9.34
C SER A 82 11.47 5.79 -8.49
N LYS A 83 10.24 6.16 -8.82
CA LYS A 83 9.50 7.17 -8.05
C LYS A 83 9.21 6.69 -6.63
N LEU A 84 8.71 5.48 -6.49
CA LEU A 84 8.31 4.95 -5.19
C LEU A 84 9.51 4.70 -4.27
N LYS A 85 10.67 4.38 -4.83
CA LYS A 85 11.91 4.29 -4.05
C LYS A 85 12.34 5.67 -3.55
N LYS A 86 12.21 6.70 -4.37
CA LYS A 86 12.55 8.06 -3.98
C LYS A 86 11.76 8.55 -2.78
N ILE A 87 10.47 8.25 -2.75
CA ILE A 87 9.60 8.71 -1.66
C ILE A 87 9.54 7.73 -0.49
N GLY A 88 10.29 6.63 -0.56
CA GLY A 88 10.41 5.69 0.56
C GLY A 88 9.29 4.68 0.69
N VAL A 89 8.39 4.59 -0.28
CA VAL A 89 7.32 3.57 -0.29
C VAL A 89 7.90 2.19 -0.61
N LEU A 90 8.84 2.15 -1.56
CA LEU A 90 9.59 0.94 -1.86
C LEU A 90 11.02 1.10 -1.35
N VAL A 91 11.60 -0.01 -0.93
CA VAL A 91 12.99 -0.06 -0.46
C VAL A 91 13.71 -1.22 -1.11
N LYS A 92 15.02 -1.08 -1.25
CA LYS A 92 15.87 -2.17 -1.73
C LYS A 92 16.48 -2.90 -0.53
N ASP A 93 16.29 -4.20 -0.50
CA ASP A 93 16.83 -5.06 0.56
C ASP A 93 17.62 -6.18 -0.12
N GLY A 94 18.94 -6.03 -0.16
CA GLY A 94 19.78 -6.92 -0.93
C GLY A 94 19.46 -6.83 -2.42
N SER A 95 19.07 -7.93 -3.03
CA SER A 95 18.66 -7.98 -4.43
C SER A 95 17.16 -7.75 -4.62
N LYS A 96 16.40 -7.61 -3.53
CA LYS A 96 14.95 -7.49 -3.59
C LYS A 96 14.49 -6.05 -3.48
N ILE A 97 13.48 -5.71 -4.28
CA ILE A 97 12.75 -4.45 -4.15
C ILE A 97 11.40 -4.80 -3.56
N LYS A 98 11.12 -4.25 -2.39
CA LYS A 98 9.91 -4.60 -1.63
C LYS A 98 9.28 -3.35 -1.02
N VAL A 99 8.05 -3.49 -0.55
CA VAL A 99 7.38 -2.41 0.17
C VAL A 99 8.11 -2.16 1.49
N ASN A 100 8.25 -0.90 1.87
CA ASN A 100 8.87 -0.52 3.11
C ASN A 100 8.23 -1.29 4.27
N PRO A 101 9.02 -1.97 5.14
CA PRO A 101 8.46 -2.76 6.24
C PRO A 101 7.54 -1.99 7.17
N VAL A 102 7.74 -0.69 7.30
CA VAL A 102 6.89 0.17 8.16
C VAL A 102 5.44 0.17 7.72
N ILE A 103 5.20 -0.04 6.42
CA ILE A 103 3.85 -0.01 5.84
C ILE A 103 3.45 -1.34 5.22
N THR A 104 4.17 -2.42 5.54
CA THR A 104 3.86 -3.75 5.03
C THR A 104 3.00 -4.50 6.05
N LEU A 105 1.90 -5.08 5.58
CA LEU A 105 0.96 -5.83 6.41
C LEU A 105 0.66 -7.17 5.76
N ASP A 106 0.14 -8.08 6.57
CA ASP A 106 -0.38 -9.36 6.09
C ASP A 106 -1.86 -9.20 5.74
N PHE A 107 -2.14 -9.03 4.46
CA PHE A 107 -3.50 -8.75 3.99
C PHE A 107 -4.38 -10.00 3.93
N GLU A 108 -3.86 -11.17 4.26
CA GLU A 108 -4.66 -12.38 4.37
C GLU A 108 -5.35 -12.47 5.73
N ASN A 109 -4.86 -11.71 6.70
CA ASN A 109 -5.47 -11.59 8.02
C ASN A 109 -6.25 -10.28 8.12
N ASP A 110 -6.96 -10.11 9.23
CA ASP A 110 -7.66 -8.86 9.46
C ASP A 110 -6.68 -7.72 9.68
N VAL A 111 -6.93 -6.61 9.01
CA VAL A 111 -6.10 -5.42 9.09
C VAL A 111 -6.95 -4.28 9.63
N VAL A 112 -6.42 -3.60 10.64
CA VAL A 112 -7.06 -2.40 11.20
C VAL A 112 -6.18 -1.20 10.93
N LEU A 113 -6.76 -0.18 10.28
CA LEU A 113 -6.08 1.10 10.07
C LEU A 113 -6.70 2.11 11.04
N GLU A 114 -5.87 2.69 11.88
CA GLU A 114 -6.30 3.72 12.82
C GLU A 114 -5.73 5.06 12.38
N VAL A 115 -6.61 6.04 12.20
CA VAL A 115 -6.22 7.41 11.84
C VAL A 115 -6.55 8.31 13.03
N LYS A 116 -5.53 9.01 13.52
CA LYS A 116 -5.69 9.96 14.62
C LYS A 116 -5.50 11.38 14.12
N ILE A 117 -6.46 12.23 14.43
CA ILE A 117 -6.33 13.65 14.18
C ILE A 117 -6.15 14.32 15.54
N THR A 118 -4.99 14.93 15.73
CA THR A 118 -4.66 15.58 17.00
C THR A 118 -4.56 17.08 16.82
N SER A 119 -4.90 17.81 17.88
CA SER A 119 -4.81 19.26 17.86
C SER A 119 -3.38 19.79 17.97
N ASN A 120 -2.44 18.95 18.35
CA ASN A 120 -1.05 19.34 18.55
C ASN A 120 -0.09 18.69 17.54
N GLY A 121 -0.57 18.43 16.38
CA GLY A 121 0.22 18.00 15.22
C GLY A 121 1.31 16.98 15.44
#